data_1bb3c63282d921e1f226b545b8f29251
#
_entry.id   1bb3c63282d921e1f226b545b8f29251
#
_cell.length_a   1.000
_cell.length_b   1.000
_cell.length_c   1.000
_cell.angle_alpha   90.00
_cell.angle_beta   90.00
_cell.angle_gamma   90.00
#
_symmetry.space_group_name_H-M   'P 1'
#
loop_
_entity.id
_entity.type
_entity.pdbx_description
1 polymer ?
#
loop_
_entity_poly.entity_id
_entity_poly.type
_entity_poly.pdbx_seq_one_letter_code
_entity_poly.pdbx_strand_id
1 'polypeptide(L)'
;MPKKILIVEDEANIRELLRLYLEREGYTVLEAENGVEGIKKWKSDKPDMLLLDVMMPVMDGWEVCKEIRAESDVPIIMLTAKGETADRVSGLEMGADDYIVTPLEMP
;
A
#
# COMPACT_ATOMS: atom_id res chain seq x y z
N MET A 1 -19.15 2.42 -10.85
CA MET A 1 -18.11 3.36 -10.41
C MET A 1 -16.79 2.65 -10.23
N PRO A 2 -15.69 3.18 -10.77
CA PRO A 2 -14.39 2.54 -10.58
C PRO A 2 -13.98 2.58 -9.11
N LYS A 3 -13.33 1.54 -8.67
CA LYS A 3 -12.81 1.48 -7.32
C LYS A 3 -11.55 2.32 -7.20
N LYS A 4 -11.36 2.94 -6.03
CA LYS A 4 -10.18 3.76 -5.75
C LYS A 4 -9.14 2.94 -5.00
N ILE A 5 -7.91 2.99 -5.47
CA ILE A 5 -6.78 2.34 -4.81
C ILE A 5 -5.77 3.42 -4.45
N LEU A 6 -5.39 3.46 -3.18
CA LEU A 6 -4.33 4.36 -2.71
C LEU A 6 -3.02 3.60 -2.67
N ILE A 7 -2.03 4.10 -3.38
CA ILE A 7 -0.67 3.55 -3.38
C ILE A 7 0.19 4.43 -2.48
N VAL A 8 0.79 3.83 -1.45
CA VAL A 8 1.72 4.51 -0.56
C VAL A 8 3.10 3.90 -0.78
N GLU A 9 3.94 4.59 -1.51
CA GLU A 9 5.24 4.12 -1.96
C GLU A 9 6.18 5.31 -2.13
N ASP A 10 7.36 5.27 -1.53
CA ASP A 10 8.30 6.39 -1.59
C ASP A 10 9.10 6.45 -2.90
N GLU A 11 9.27 5.33 -3.60
CA GLU A 11 9.96 5.32 -4.88
C GLU A 11 9.02 5.68 -6.03
N ALA A 12 9.29 6.82 -6.66
CA ALA A 12 8.45 7.33 -7.73
C ALA A 12 8.29 6.36 -8.90
N ASN A 13 9.38 5.65 -9.25
CA ASN A 13 9.35 4.70 -10.37
C ASN A 13 8.41 3.53 -10.11
N ILE A 14 8.45 3.00 -8.90
CA ILE A 14 7.57 1.88 -8.52
C ILE A 14 6.14 2.36 -8.44
N ARG A 15 5.93 3.53 -7.83
CA ARG A 15 4.60 4.11 -7.70
C ARG A 15 3.97 4.36 -9.08
N GLU A 16 4.74 4.88 -10.02
CA GLU A 16 4.26 5.12 -11.37
C GLU A 16 3.90 3.82 -12.08
N LEU A 17 4.75 2.80 -11.97
CA LEU A 17 4.49 1.50 -12.58
C LEU A 17 3.20 0.89 -12.07
N LEU A 18 3.00 0.91 -10.76
CA LEU A 18 1.77 0.39 -10.15
C LEU A 18 0.55 1.19 -10.60
N ARG A 19 0.68 2.51 -10.66
CA ARG A 19 -0.40 3.37 -11.11
C ARG A 19 -0.82 3.04 -12.55
N LEU A 20 0.14 2.93 -13.45
CA LEU A 20 -0.14 2.64 -14.85
C LEU A 20 -0.84 1.29 -15.00
N TYR A 21 -0.35 0.28 -14.28
CA TYR A 21 -0.97 -1.05 -14.32
C TYR A 21 -2.41 -1.03 -13.82
N LEU A 22 -2.63 -0.40 -12.66
CA LEU A 22 -3.96 -0.37 -12.06
C LEU A 22 -4.95 0.47 -12.87
N GLU A 23 -4.51 1.58 -13.42
CA GLU A 23 -5.37 2.39 -14.29
C GLU A 23 -5.77 1.63 -15.54
N ARG A 24 -4.84 0.84 -16.08
CA ARG A 24 -5.11 -0.03 -17.22
C ARG A 24 -6.20 -1.05 -16.90
N GLU A 25 -6.24 -1.52 -15.64
CA GLU A 25 -7.27 -2.48 -15.21
C GLU A 25 -8.58 -1.81 -14.82
N GLY A 26 -8.68 -0.51 -14.95
CA GLY A 26 -9.92 0.23 -14.71
C GLY A 26 -10.08 0.86 -13.36
N TYR A 27 -9.03 0.86 -12.53
CA TYR A 27 -9.08 1.48 -11.21
C TYR A 27 -8.75 2.96 -11.24
N THR A 28 -9.31 3.70 -10.31
CA THR A 28 -8.89 5.08 -10.04
C THR A 28 -7.76 4.99 -9.02
N VAL A 29 -6.63 5.64 -9.30
CA VAL A 29 -5.44 5.53 -8.45
C VAL A 29 -5.14 6.86 -7.78
N LEU A 30 -4.92 6.76 -6.46
CA LEU A 30 -4.43 7.85 -5.64
C LEU A 30 -3.01 7.49 -5.23
N GLU A 31 -2.15 8.48 -5.07
CA GLU A 31 -0.75 8.25 -4.74
C GLU A 31 -0.33 9.05 -3.52
N ALA A 32 0.51 8.42 -2.69
CA ALA A 32 1.16 9.09 -1.57
C ALA A 32 2.62 8.66 -1.53
N GLU A 33 3.51 9.58 -1.26
CA GLU A 33 4.95 9.31 -1.28
C GLU A 33 5.55 8.95 0.08
N ASN A 34 4.74 8.96 1.12
CA ASN A 34 5.17 8.55 2.46
C ASN A 34 3.96 8.19 3.31
N GLY A 35 4.21 7.62 4.49
CA GLY A 35 3.16 7.15 5.37
C GLY A 35 2.25 8.24 5.87
N VAL A 36 2.80 9.41 6.19
CA VAL A 36 2.00 10.53 6.69
C VAL A 36 1.00 10.99 5.64
N GLU A 37 1.47 11.17 4.41
CA GLU A 37 0.59 11.54 3.30
C GLU A 37 -0.42 10.44 2.99
N GLY A 38 -0.01 9.19 3.14
CA GLY A 38 -0.89 8.04 2.95
C GLY A 38 -2.07 8.07 3.89
N ILE A 39 -1.82 8.33 5.17
CA ILE A 39 -2.88 8.39 6.17
C ILE A 39 -3.81 9.57 5.89
N LYS A 40 -3.26 10.73 5.53
CA LYS A 40 -4.07 11.89 5.19
C LYS A 40 -5.01 11.60 4.03
N LYS A 41 -4.49 11.00 2.97
CA LYS A 41 -5.30 10.67 1.79
C LYS A 41 -6.33 9.60 2.08
N TRP A 42 -5.97 8.62 2.90
CA TRP A 42 -6.92 7.61 3.32
C TRP A 42 -8.11 8.24 4.03
N LYS A 43 -7.86 9.16 4.94
CA LYS A 43 -8.94 9.83 5.69
C LYS A 43 -9.79 10.74 4.81
N SER A 44 -9.18 11.47 3.88
CA SER A 44 -9.91 12.42 3.04
C SER A 44 -10.64 11.77 1.87
N ASP A 45 -10.00 10.80 1.23
CA ASP A 45 -10.51 10.25 -0.04
C ASP A 45 -11.18 8.89 0.11
N LYS A 46 -11.01 8.23 1.23
CA LYS A 46 -11.64 6.94 1.55
C LYS A 46 -11.50 5.91 0.42
N PRO A 47 -10.26 5.49 0.12
CA PRO A 47 -10.05 4.50 -0.94
C PRO A 47 -10.69 3.16 -0.60
N ASP A 48 -10.93 2.36 -1.63
CA ASP A 48 -11.50 1.02 -1.47
C ASP A 48 -10.44 -0.03 -1.13
N MET A 49 -9.17 0.28 -1.37
CA MET A 49 -8.04 -0.59 -1.08
C MET A 49 -6.76 0.24 -0.97
N LEU A 50 -5.80 -0.24 -0.20
CA LEU A 50 -4.47 0.37 -0.09
C LEU A 50 -3.39 -0.63 -0.49
N LEU A 51 -2.38 -0.11 -1.20
CA LEU A 51 -1.11 -0.80 -1.43
C LEU A 51 -0.07 -0.03 -0.64
N LEU A 52 0.55 -0.66 0.36
CA LEU A 52 1.50 -0.01 1.25
C LEU A 52 2.89 -0.62 1.09
N ASP A 53 3.89 0.22 0.83
CA ASP A 53 5.28 -0.23 0.89
C ASP A 53 5.69 -0.40 2.34
N VAL A 54 6.34 -1.51 2.67
CA VAL A 54 6.84 -1.77 4.02
C VAL A 54 8.00 -0.84 4.35
N MET A 55 8.96 -0.73 3.43
CA MET A 55 10.21 0.00 3.69
C MET A 55 10.12 1.46 3.26
N MET A 56 9.67 2.29 4.18
CA MET A 56 9.62 3.74 3.94
C MET A 56 10.30 4.45 5.12
N PRO A 57 10.96 5.61 4.85
CA PRO A 57 11.57 6.36 5.95
C PRO A 57 10.50 6.99 6.84
N VAL A 58 10.86 7.26 8.09
CA VAL A 58 10.06 7.93 9.12
C VAL A 58 8.89 7.07 9.61
N MET A 59 8.01 6.65 8.73
CA MET A 59 6.85 5.85 9.09
C MET A 59 6.72 4.71 8.07
N ASP A 60 7.01 3.49 8.50
CA ASP A 60 6.96 2.35 7.59
C ASP A 60 5.53 1.85 7.35
N GLY A 61 5.40 0.91 6.40
CA GLY A 61 4.09 0.41 6.02
C GLY A 61 3.34 -0.29 7.14
N TRP A 62 4.04 -0.97 8.04
CA TRP A 62 3.39 -1.64 9.18
C TRP A 62 2.76 -0.64 10.13
N GLU A 63 3.44 0.49 10.36
CA GLU A 63 2.90 1.55 11.20
C GLU A 63 1.65 2.17 10.57
N VAL A 64 1.67 2.39 9.26
CA VAL A 64 0.50 2.90 8.54
C VAL A 64 -0.67 1.91 8.65
N CYS A 65 -0.39 0.63 8.43
CA CYS A 65 -1.38 -0.43 8.53
C CYS A 65 -2.02 -0.45 9.92
N LYS A 66 -1.19 -0.39 10.96
CA LYS A 66 -1.66 -0.41 12.35
C LYS A 66 -2.60 0.77 12.63
N GLU A 67 -2.24 1.97 12.19
CA GLU A 67 -3.09 3.13 12.39
C GLU A 67 -4.43 3.02 11.68
N ILE A 68 -4.40 2.53 10.44
CA ILE A 68 -5.63 2.36 9.67
C ILE A 68 -6.51 1.29 10.30
N ARG A 69 -5.92 0.17 10.74
CA ARG A 69 -6.67 -0.92 11.35
C ARG A 69 -7.32 -0.56 12.68
N ALA A 70 -6.82 0.47 13.35
CA ALA A 70 -7.47 0.97 14.56
C ALA A 70 -8.86 1.56 14.27
N GLU A 71 -9.13 1.96 13.03
CA GLU A 71 -10.36 2.64 12.65
C GLU A 71 -11.12 1.98 11.50
N SER A 72 -10.51 1.04 10.77
CA SER A 72 -11.11 0.50 9.55
C SER A 72 -10.60 -0.88 9.22
N ASP A 73 -11.43 -1.66 8.53
CA ASP A 73 -11.03 -2.96 7.99
C ASP A 73 -10.89 -2.91 6.46
N VAL A 74 -10.62 -1.71 5.92
CA VAL A 74 -10.37 -1.56 4.48
C VAL A 74 -9.26 -2.51 4.02
N PRO A 75 -9.40 -3.15 2.85
CA PRO A 75 -8.37 -4.07 2.36
C PRO A 75 -7.01 -3.40 2.20
N ILE A 76 -5.98 -4.02 2.75
CA ILE A 76 -4.60 -3.53 2.69
C ILE A 76 -3.70 -4.65 2.17
N ILE A 77 -2.95 -4.36 1.12
CA ILE A 77 -1.94 -5.25 0.57
C ILE A 77 -0.58 -4.62 0.80
N MET A 78 0.33 -5.38 1.41
CA MET A 78 1.67 -4.88 1.70
C MET A 78 2.63 -5.23 0.56
N LEU A 79 3.48 -4.26 0.20
CA LEU A 79 4.55 -4.47 -0.76
C LEU A 79 5.83 -4.71 0.02
N THR A 80 6.44 -5.89 -0.12
CA THR A 80 7.65 -6.24 0.61
C THR A 80 8.81 -6.52 -0.33
N ALA A 81 10.04 -6.25 0.13
CA ALA A 81 11.22 -6.61 -0.63
C ALA A 81 11.47 -8.12 -0.51
N LYS A 82 12.09 -8.68 -1.55
CA LYS A 82 12.48 -10.08 -1.56
C LYS A 82 13.42 -10.36 -0.38
N GLY A 83 13.13 -11.37 0.39
CA GLY A 83 13.94 -11.75 1.56
C GLY A 83 13.35 -11.36 2.90
N GLU A 84 12.27 -10.60 2.93
CA GLU A 84 11.63 -10.16 4.17
C GLU A 84 10.50 -11.10 4.62
N THR A 85 10.76 -12.39 4.60
CA THR A 85 9.74 -13.41 4.89
C THR A 85 9.19 -13.30 6.32
N ALA A 86 10.07 -13.06 7.29
CA ALA A 86 9.65 -12.93 8.69
C ALA A 86 8.73 -11.73 8.88
N ASP A 87 9.05 -10.62 8.21
CA ASP A 87 8.24 -9.41 8.29
C ASP A 87 6.87 -9.60 7.68
N ARG A 88 6.77 -10.44 6.64
CA ARG A 88 5.48 -10.74 6.02
C ARG A 88 4.53 -11.41 7.00
N VAL A 89 5.03 -12.37 7.76
CA VAL A 89 4.22 -13.08 8.77
C VAL A 89 3.75 -12.09 9.84
N SER A 90 4.65 -11.27 10.35
CA SER A 90 4.32 -10.24 11.33
C SER A 90 3.29 -9.26 10.79
N GLY A 91 3.43 -8.87 9.53
CA GLY A 91 2.50 -7.93 8.89
C GLY A 91 1.08 -8.46 8.79
N LEU A 92 0.91 -9.73 8.46
CA LEU A 92 -0.41 -10.35 8.42
C LEU A 92 -1.03 -10.39 9.80
N GLU A 93 -0.23 -10.67 10.83
CA GLU A 93 -0.69 -10.63 12.21
C GLU A 93 -1.08 -9.22 12.65
N MET A 94 -0.47 -8.20 12.05
CA MET A 94 -0.76 -6.79 12.34
C MET A 94 -1.97 -6.26 11.55
N GLY A 95 -2.62 -7.09 10.75
CA GLY A 95 -3.87 -6.73 10.10
C GLY A 95 -3.83 -6.50 8.61
N ALA A 96 -2.72 -6.76 7.93
CA ALA A 96 -2.70 -6.72 6.47
C ALA A 96 -3.44 -7.93 5.92
N ASP A 97 -4.13 -7.74 4.81
CA ASP A 97 -4.91 -8.82 4.18
C ASP A 97 -4.07 -9.72 3.31
N ASP A 98 -3.00 -9.17 2.73
CA ASP A 98 -2.13 -9.90 1.84
C ASP A 98 -0.82 -9.13 1.68
N TYR A 99 0.12 -9.71 0.92
CA TYR A 99 1.39 -9.06 0.63
C TYR A 99 1.84 -9.43 -0.78
N ILE A 100 2.67 -8.55 -1.36
CA ILE A 100 3.28 -8.78 -2.66
C ILE A 100 4.78 -8.52 -2.51
N VAL A 101 5.60 -9.44 -2.98
CA VAL A 101 7.05 -9.32 -2.91
C VAL A 101 7.56 -8.47 -4.08
N THR A 102 8.40 -7.48 -3.79
CA THR A 102 9.01 -6.65 -4.81
C THR A 102 10.46 -7.08 -5.05
N PRO A 103 11.04 -6.80 -6.23
CA PRO A 103 10.43 -6.11 -7.34
C PRO A 103 9.33 -6.95 -8.00
N LEU A 104 8.29 -6.29 -8.44
CA LEU A 104 7.18 -6.94 -9.10
C LEU A 104 7.58 -7.37 -10.51
N GLU A 105 7.26 -8.61 -10.86
CA GLU A 105 7.43 -9.08 -12.22
C GLU A 105 6.13 -8.80 -12.95
N MET A 106 6.14 -7.72 -13.71
CA MET A 106 4.96 -7.33 -14.46
C MET A 106 5.01 -7.97 -15.84
N PRO A 107 3.91 -8.58 -16.29
CA PRO A 107 3.87 -9.15 -17.63
C PRO A 107 3.92 -8.08 -18.70
#